data_8432244ceab784399c995dc0e2b41230
#
_entry.id   8432244ceab784399c995dc0e2b41230
#
_cell.length_a   1.000
_cell.length_b   1.000
_cell.length_c   1.000
_cell.angle_alpha   90.00
_cell.angle_beta   90.00
_cell.angle_gamma   90.00
#
_symmetry.space_group_name_H-M   'P 1'
#
loop_
_entity.id
_entity.type
_entity.pdbx_description
1 polymer ?
#
loop_
_entity_poly.entity_id
_entity_poly.type
_entity_poly.pdbx_seq_one_letter_code
_entity_poly.pdbx_strand_id
1 'polypeptide(L)'
;MPRDGEPDMPQGAHDFAMWDAAYVLGALSDADRLEFEAHLVGCISCREAVTELTAVSPLLSLLDYDQVIAPDASDESVAVPPCPDLLTSLLAKAEQRSAVASDPVELRPALMTATTVDAQTVFPVFRTGNYAPVHDELTAFDLPVEGSIPAELNGWYLRNGPNPRTGAGHWCVGDGMVHGLRLENGRAAWYRNRWVRTESFEHPIPPYNDDGSRNLHSSIANTHVVRHAGKTLALMEFSLPYEISNDLETLGAYDFGGKLADSMTAHPKICPTTGEMHFFGSGNIFEPHVSYHRADADGRLTISRPIDVPALTLMHDFALTADHVVFMDLPLLFDPGVAITQQFDRDLPYRWDDQHQARLGVLRRDDPYGRLRWFDIDPCFVFHIANAYDVTSASGDSIVLEVLRYPEMWRDSSEFGDDAALWRWKINLDTGVVEESQLDDRGVEFPRVDDRLAGSAARYSVAVGSGALVRYDLQRDTATEHRFGADGSHRAPSAPGEAVFAPAVGQSDELAGWYLTYVYDPVTDGSDLVVIDASDFEGDPVARIRLPRRVPHGFHGNWIPD
;
A
#
# COMPACT_ATOMS: atom_id res chain seq x y z
N MET A 1 -62.72 15.39 30.83
CA MET A 1 -61.63 14.46 31.15
C MET A 1 -60.63 14.51 30.00
N PRO A 2 -59.44 15.06 30.22
CA PRO A 2 -58.38 15.10 29.24
C PRO A 2 -57.60 13.79 29.23
N ARG A 3 -57.07 13.40 28.09
CA ARG A 3 -56.19 12.26 27.92
C ARG A 3 -54.74 12.69 28.15
N ASP A 4 -54.08 11.96 29.04
CA ASP A 4 -52.72 12.19 29.49
C ASP A 4 -51.69 11.71 28.46
N GLY A 5 -50.58 12.46 28.35
CA GLY A 5 -49.23 11.91 28.25
C GLY A 5 -48.53 11.93 26.90
N GLU A 6 -48.21 13.09 26.37
CA GLU A 6 -47.00 13.24 25.56
C GLU A 6 -45.91 13.91 26.40
N PRO A 7 -44.66 13.46 26.35
CA PRO A 7 -43.59 14.16 27.05
C PRO A 7 -43.21 15.44 26.28
N ASP A 8 -43.25 16.54 27.03
CA ASP A 8 -42.79 17.88 26.61
C ASP A 8 -41.33 17.80 26.19
N MET A 9 -41.09 17.94 24.89
CA MET A 9 -39.76 18.18 24.35
C MET A 9 -39.41 19.66 24.53
N PRO A 10 -38.18 20.01 24.94
CA PRO A 10 -37.83 21.42 25.14
C PRO A 10 -37.86 22.18 23.82
N GLN A 11 -38.59 23.29 23.82
CA GLN A 11 -38.87 24.20 22.71
C GLN A 11 -37.63 24.97 22.18
N GLY A 12 -36.44 24.45 22.23
CA GLY A 12 -35.21 25.08 21.71
C GLY A 12 -34.39 24.20 20.78
N ALA A 13 -34.78 22.94 20.59
CA ALA A 13 -33.97 21.99 19.80
C ALA A 13 -34.22 22.05 18.27
N HIS A 14 -35.27 22.77 17.83
CA HIS A 14 -35.63 22.85 16.42
C HIS A 14 -35.06 24.08 15.67
N ASP A 15 -34.66 25.13 16.36
CA ASP A 15 -34.25 26.39 15.70
C ASP A 15 -32.83 26.30 15.07
N PHE A 16 -31.99 25.41 15.56
CA PHE A 16 -30.59 25.24 15.06
C PHE A 16 -30.37 24.01 14.16
N ALA A 17 -31.36 23.16 13.95
CA ALA A 17 -31.23 21.91 13.20
C ALA A 17 -30.94 22.09 11.68
N MET A 18 -30.99 23.32 11.17
CA MET A 18 -30.66 23.70 9.79
C MET A 18 -29.39 24.55 9.70
N TRP A 19 -28.75 24.86 10.83
CA TRP A 19 -27.58 25.74 10.87
C TRP A 19 -26.26 24.98 10.77
N ASP A 20 -26.25 23.70 11.06
CA ASP A 20 -25.10 22.82 10.98
C ASP A 20 -24.48 22.81 9.57
N ALA A 21 -25.28 22.58 8.54
CA ALA A 21 -24.82 22.62 7.13
C ALA A 21 -24.38 24.02 6.71
N ALA A 22 -25.15 25.07 7.06
CA ALA A 22 -24.81 26.45 6.74
C ALA A 22 -23.51 26.90 7.46
N TYR A 23 -23.29 26.42 8.67
CA TYR A 23 -22.07 26.66 9.44
C TYR A 23 -20.84 26.05 8.77
N VAL A 24 -20.91 24.76 8.39
CA VAL A 24 -19.83 24.02 7.73
C VAL A 24 -19.49 24.61 6.35
N LEU A 25 -20.51 25.08 5.62
CA LEU A 25 -20.33 25.71 4.29
C LEU A 25 -19.95 27.20 4.38
N GLY A 26 -19.77 27.76 5.59
CA GLY A 26 -19.43 29.17 5.77
C GLY A 26 -20.54 30.15 5.32
N ALA A 27 -21.78 29.69 5.24
CA ALA A 27 -22.94 30.45 4.73
C ALA A 27 -23.70 31.23 5.84
N LEU A 28 -23.31 31.09 7.11
CA LEU A 28 -23.90 31.87 8.20
C LEU A 28 -23.34 33.29 8.23
N SER A 29 -24.19 34.27 8.60
CA SER A 29 -23.70 35.61 8.92
C SER A 29 -22.82 35.58 10.19
N ASP A 30 -21.94 36.58 10.36
CA ASP A 30 -21.06 36.66 11.56
C ASP A 30 -21.85 36.62 12.89
N ALA A 31 -23.05 37.18 12.91
CA ALA A 31 -23.93 37.18 14.11
C ALA A 31 -24.51 35.79 14.37
N ASP A 32 -25.04 35.12 13.32
CA ASP A 32 -25.64 33.79 13.43
C ASP A 32 -24.56 32.73 13.74
N ARG A 33 -23.37 32.90 13.21
CA ARG A 33 -22.23 32.05 13.50
C ARG A 33 -21.85 32.08 14.96
N LEU A 34 -21.74 33.27 15.56
CA LEU A 34 -21.45 33.41 17.00
C LEU A 34 -22.55 32.81 17.88
N GLU A 35 -23.82 32.96 17.49
CA GLU A 35 -24.94 32.36 18.19
C GLU A 35 -24.89 30.82 18.11
N PHE A 36 -24.59 30.27 16.92
CA PHE A 36 -24.49 28.84 16.74
C PHE A 36 -23.27 28.24 17.46
N GLU A 37 -22.11 28.92 17.45
CA GLU A 37 -20.92 28.50 18.21
C GLU A 37 -21.19 28.46 19.72
N ALA A 38 -21.97 29.41 20.26
CA ALA A 38 -22.41 29.40 21.66
C ALA A 38 -23.33 28.20 21.93
N HIS A 39 -24.24 27.85 21.00
CA HIS A 39 -25.11 26.69 21.10
C HIS A 39 -24.32 25.38 21.10
N LEU A 40 -23.30 25.25 20.24
CA LEU A 40 -22.45 24.06 20.11
C LEU A 40 -21.74 23.70 21.43
N VAL A 41 -21.48 24.65 22.30
CA VAL A 41 -20.88 24.39 23.64
C VAL A 41 -21.77 23.49 24.49
N GLY A 42 -23.11 23.61 24.37
CA GLY A 42 -24.08 22.88 25.18
C GLY A 42 -24.77 21.70 24.50
N CYS A 43 -24.78 21.63 23.17
CA CYS A 43 -25.55 20.65 22.41
C CYS A 43 -24.66 19.57 21.76
N ILE A 44 -24.77 18.34 22.28
CA ILE A 44 -23.99 17.19 21.78
C ILE A 44 -24.42 16.82 20.34
N SER A 45 -25.74 16.77 20.08
CA SER A 45 -26.25 16.37 18.75
C SER A 45 -25.85 17.34 17.63
N CYS A 46 -25.83 18.66 17.88
CA CYS A 46 -25.38 19.63 16.88
C CYS A 46 -23.86 19.56 16.68
N ARG A 47 -23.07 19.25 17.71
CA ARG A 47 -21.62 18.99 17.54
C ARG A 47 -21.35 17.76 16.69
N GLU A 48 -22.09 16.68 16.92
CA GLU A 48 -22.00 15.45 16.11
C GLU A 48 -22.38 15.75 14.65
N ALA A 49 -23.50 16.43 14.41
CA ALA A 49 -23.93 16.82 13.06
C ALA A 49 -22.91 17.74 12.35
N VAL A 50 -22.34 18.74 13.03
CA VAL A 50 -21.27 19.58 12.47
C VAL A 50 -20.03 18.76 12.18
N THR A 51 -19.66 17.82 13.03
CA THR A 51 -18.50 16.93 12.82
C THR A 51 -18.73 16.04 11.58
N GLU A 52 -19.92 15.46 11.46
CA GLU A 52 -20.30 14.65 10.29
C GLU A 52 -20.29 15.47 8.99
N LEU A 53 -20.87 16.68 9.01
CA LEU A 53 -20.94 17.55 7.83
C LEU A 53 -19.59 18.17 7.47
N THR A 54 -18.70 18.43 8.42
CA THR A 54 -17.34 18.91 8.15
C THR A 54 -16.53 17.87 7.37
N ALA A 55 -16.78 16.58 7.61
CA ALA A 55 -16.17 15.50 6.83
C ALA A 55 -16.65 15.46 5.37
N VAL A 56 -17.83 16.00 5.06
CA VAL A 56 -18.41 16.04 3.70
C VAL A 56 -18.01 17.31 2.94
N SER A 57 -17.63 18.39 3.64
CA SER A 57 -17.30 19.68 3.03
C SER A 57 -16.22 19.61 1.92
N PRO A 58 -15.12 18.83 2.08
CA PRO A 58 -14.14 18.66 1.01
C PRO A 58 -14.71 17.96 -0.23
N LEU A 59 -15.72 17.10 -0.07
CA LEU A 59 -16.36 16.38 -1.17
C LEU A 59 -17.34 17.26 -1.96
N LEU A 60 -17.93 18.25 -1.32
CA LEU A 60 -18.80 19.20 -2.00
C LEU A 60 -18.01 20.15 -2.93
N SER A 61 -16.73 20.38 -2.65
CA SER A 61 -15.83 21.13 -3.54
C SER A 61 -15.43 20.33 -4.80
N LEU A 62 -15.72 19.02 -4.84
CA LEU A 62 -15.53 18.17 -6.03
C LEU A 62 -16.65 18.31 -7.08
N LEU A 63 -17.72 19.02 -6.76
CA LEU A 63 -18.79 19.26 -7.72
C LEU A 63 -18.37 20.40 -8.65
N ASP A 64 -18.29 20.10 -9.95
CA ASP A 64 -18.03 21.11 -10.99
C ASP A 64 -19.13 22.17 -10.95
N TYR A 65 -18.75 23.41 -10.59
CA TYR A 65 -19.66 24.55 -10.46
C TYR A 65 -20.44 24.80 -11.74
N ASP A 66 -19.84 24.55 -12.91
CA ASP A 66 -20.46 24.74 -14.22
C ASP A 66 -21.49 23.65 -14.59
N GLN A 67 -21.45 22.49 -13.93
CA GLN A 67 -22.45 21.42 -14.09
C GLN A 67 -23.68 21.60 -13.19
N VAL A 68 -23.56 22.39 -12.14
CA VAL A 68 -24.64 22.61 -11.16
C VAL A 68 -25.50 23.84 -11.49
N ILE A 69 -24.94 24.80 -12.22
CA ILE A 69 -25.64 26.03 -12.60
C ILE A 69 -25.48 26.28 -14.11
N ALA A 70 -26.42 25.80 -14.91
CA ALA A 70 -26.73 26.38 -16.22
C ALA A 70 -28.07 27.10 -16.13
N PRO A 71 -28.13 28.38 -15.78
CA PRO A 71 -29.32 29.17 -16.04
C PRO A 71 -29.23 29.76 -17.44
N ASP A 72 -30.28 29.53 -18.21
CA ASP A 72 -30.60 30.30 -19.41
C ASP A 72 -30.60 31.80 -19.05
N ALA A 73 -29.68 32.55 -19.63
CA ALA A 73 -29.48 33.96 -19.32
C ALA A 73 -30.57 34.79 -20.01
N SER A 74 -31.77 34.84 -19.42
CA SER A 74 -32.79 35.88 -19.69
C SER A 74 -33.91 35.84 -18.66
N ASP A 75 -33.66 36.26 -17.44
CA ASP A 75 -34.64 37.02 -16.64
C ASP A 75 -33.99 37.60 -15.36
N GLU A 76 -33.98 38.92 -15.24
CA GLU A 76 -33.65 39.60 -13.98
C GLU A 76 -34.86 39.53 -13.06
N SER A 77 -34.70 38.92 -11.90
CA SER A 77 -35.58 38.92 -10.75
C SER A 77 -36.18 37.57 -10.34
N VAL A 78 -35.39 36.68 -9.75
CA VAL A 78 -35.95 35.70 -8.83
C VAL A 78 -34.89 35.39 -7.73
N ALA A 79 -35.24 35.65 -6.48
CA ALA A 79 -34.49 35.16 -5.33
C ALA A 79 -34.51 33.64 -5.37
N VAL A 80 -33.34 33.01 -5.45
CA VAL A 80 -33.16 31.55 -5.48
C VAL A 80 -33.52 30.98 -4.11
N PRO A 81 -34.55 30.12 -3.98
CA PRO A 81 -34.77 29.39 -2.73
C PRO A 81 -33.65 28.32 -2.54
N PRO A 82 -33.25 27.99 -1.30
CA PRO A 82 -32.28 26.94 -1.06
C PRO A 82 -32.83 25.61 -1.60
N CYS A 83 -32.01 24.92 -2.40
CA CYS A 83 -32.39 23.75 -3.15
C CYS A 83 -32.35 22.48 -2.22
N PRO A 84 -33.51 21.91 -1.83
CA PRO A 84 -33.57 20.62 -1.11
C PRO A 84 -33.25 19.43 -2.01
N ASP A 85 -33.16 19.63 -3.34
CA ASP A 85 -33.15 18.52 -4.31
C ASP A 85 -31.75 17.96 -4.64
N LEU A 86 -30.67 18.63 -4.26
CA LEU A 86 -29.33 18.17 -4.66
C LEU A 86 -28.91 16.92 -3.87
N LEU A 87 -29.12 16.92 -2.57
CA LEU A 87 -28.83 15.75 -1.71
C LEU A 87 -29.74 14.58 -2.06
N THR A 88 -31.02 14.86 -2.32
CA THR A 88 -32.01 13.88 -2.79
C THR A 88 -31.65 13.33 -4.17
N SER A 89 -31.11 14.17 -5.06
CA SER A 89 -30.65 13.75 -6.38
C SER A 89 -29.36 12.90 -6.34
N LEU A 90 -28.45 13.20 -5.40
CA LEU A 90 -27.22 12.41 -5.18
C LEU A 90 -27.53 11.07 -4.53
N LEU A 91 -28.44 11.03 -3.57
CA LEU A 91 -28.93 9.79 -2.96
C LEU A 91 -29.69 8.93 -3.95
N ALA A 92 -30.54 9.53 -4.82
CA ALA A 92 -31.25 8.82 -5.88
C ALA A 92 -30.31 8.26 -6.96
N LYS A 93 -29.19 8.92 -7.26
CA LYS A 93 -28.14 8.38 -8.16
C LYS A 93 -27.35 7.25 -7.53
N ALA A 94 -27.10 7.31 -6.22
CA ALA A 94 -26.48 6.22 -5.49
C ALA A 94 -27.41 4.98 -5.42
N GLU A 95 -28.72 5.20 -5.18
CA GLU A 95 -29.72 4.14 -5.19
C GLU A 95 -29.96 3.55 -6.59
N GLN A 96 -29.86 4.35 -7.67
CA GLN A 96 -29.98 3.84 -9.03
C GLN A 96 -28.79 2.97 -9.46
N ARG A 97 -27.60 3.20 -8.94
CA ARG A 97 -26.45 2.30 -9.16
C ARG A 97 -26.61 0.95 -8.44
N SER A 98 -27.25 0.95 -7.26
CA SER A 98 -27.58 -0.28 -6.53
C SER A 98 -28.76 -1.07 -7.11
N ALA A 99 -29.62 -0.46 -7.95
CA ALA A 99 -30.87 -1.05 -8.44
C ALA A 99 -30.74 -1.80 -9.78
N VAL A 100 -29.57 -1.88 -10.40
CA VAL A 100 -29.37 -2.58 -11.70
C VAL A 100 -29.01 -4.05 -11.54
N ALA A 101 -28.86 -4.55 -10.33
CA ALA A 101 -28.63 -5.98 -10.06
C ALA A 101 -29.64 -6.52 -9.04
N SER A 102 -30.81 -7.00 -9.49
CA SER A 102 -31.47 -8.21 -8.95
C SER A 102 -32.93 -8.34 -9.44
N ASP A 103 -33.21 -9.50 -10.05
CA ASP A 103 -34.56 -10.07 -10.17
C ASP A 103 -35.09 -10.51 -8.79
N PRO A 104 -36.43 -10.44 -8.53
CA PRO A 104 -36.94 -10.63 -7.18
C PRO A 104 -37.02 -12.11 -6.81
N VAL A 105 -36.25 -12.52 -5.81
CA VAL A 105 -36.49 -13.75 -5.06
C VAL A 105 -37.27 -13.40 -3.79
N GLU A 106 -38.42 -14.05 -3.60
CA GLU A 106 -39.30 -13.88 -2.44
C GLU A 106 -38.57 -14.10 -1.10
N LEU A 107 -38.48 -13.05 -0.28
CA LEU A 107 -37.98 -13.11 1.07
C LEU A 107 -39.12 -13.32 2.08
N ARG A 108 -39.12 -14.49 2.72
CA ARG A 108 -39.89 -14.73 3.95
C ARG A 108 -39.23 -13.96 5.11
N PRO A 109 -39.97 -13.33 6.03
CA PRO A 109 -39.41 -12.63 7.16
C PRO A 109 -38.91 -13.61 8.23
N ALA A 110 -37.58 -13.73 8.36
CA ALA A 110 -36.98 -14.31 9.54
C ALA A 110 -36.76 -13.17 10.56
N LEU A 111 -37.27 -13.34 11.78
CA LEU A 111 -37.04 -12.46 12.90
C LEU A 111 -35.52 -12.37 13.15
N MET A 112 -34.91 -11.27 12.82
CA MET A 112 -33.55 -10.93 13.27
C MET A 112 -33.64 -10.37 14.68
N THR A 113 -33.28 -11.18 15.67
CA THR A 113 -32.83 -10.67 16.96
C THR A 113 -31.50 -9.95 16.69
N ALA A 114 -31.50 -8.64 16.82
CA ALA A 114 -30.27 -7.86 16.81
C ALA A 114 -29.40 -8.31 18.01
N THR A 115 -28.42 -9.15 17.74
CA THR A 115 -27.25 -9.31 18.61
C THR A 115 -26.40 -8.07 18.39
N THR A 116 -26.29 -7.24 19.41
CA THR A 116 -25.26 -6.19 19.47
C THR A 116 -23.91 -6.88 19.33
N VAL A 117 -23.31 -6.77 18.15
CA VAL A 117 -21.93 -7.17 17.92
C VAL A 117 -21.07 -6.15 18.68
N ASP A 118 -20.37 -6.64 19.70
CA ASP A 118 -19.46 -5.87 20.52
C ASP A 118 -18.39 -5.27 19.61
N ALA A 119 -18.24 -3.94 19.59
CA ALA A 119 -17.31 -3.20 18.73
C ALA A 119 -15.82 -3.56 18.92
N GLN A 120 -15.52 -4.54 19.77
CA GLN A 120 -14.18 -5.04 20.08
C GLN A 120 -13.76 -6.27 19.24
N THR A 121 -14.60 -6.80 18.33
CA THR A 121 -14.39 -8.11 17.73
C THR A 121 -13.90 -8.07 16.26
N VAL A 122 -13.66 -6.91 15.65
CA VAL A 122 -13.51 -6.86 14.19
C VAL A 122 -12.08 -7.11 13.68
N PHE A 123 -11.00 -6.93 14.44
CA PHE A 123 -9.64 -7.28 14.00
C PHE A 123 -8.67 -7.67 15.14
N PRO A 124 -8.92 -8.72 15.93
CA PRO A 124 -7.95 -9.15 16.93
C PRO A 124 -6.66 -9.73 16.32
N VAL A 125 -6.69 -10.16 15.04
CA VAL A 125 -5.59 -10.82 14.35
C VAL A 125 -4.36 -9.91 14.25
N PHE A 126 -4.52 -8.64 13.93
CA PHE A 126 -3.41 -7.70 13.75
C PHE A 126 -2.82 -7.13 15.04
N ARG A 127 -3.16 -7.69 16.20
CA ARG A 127 -2.62 -7.28 17.51
C ARG A 127 -2.04 -8.43 18.32
N THR A 128 -2.01 -9.63 17.76
CA THR A 128 -1.56 -10.84 18.45
C THR A 128 -0.49 -11.56 17.66
N GLY A 129 0.28 -12.42 18.33
CA GLY A 129 1.36 -13.17 17.71
C GLY A 129 2.36 -12.25 17.02
N ASN A 130 2.75 -12.59 15.81
CA ASN A 130 3.72 -11.80 15.06
C ASN A 130 3.20 -10.47 14.50
N TYR A 131 1.89 -10.20 14.57
CA TYR A 131 1.32 -8.88 14.23
C TYR A 131 1.34 -7.88 15.41
N ALA A 132 1.57 -8.36 16.65
CA ALA A 132 1.63 -7.47 17.79
C ALA A 132 2.83 -6.50 17.66
N PRO A 133 2.66 -5.19 17.98
CA PRO A 133 3.77 -4.24 17.93
C PRO A 133 4.83 -4.55 19.00
N VAL A 134 6.04 -4.08 18.76
CA VAL A 134 7.10 -3.95 19.78
C VAL A 134 7.18 -2.52 20.25
N HIS A 135 7.36 -2.30 21.57
CA HIS A 135 7.14 -0.98 22.18
C HIS A 135 8.40 -0.15 22.40
N ASP A 136 9.58 -0.75 22.23
CA ASP A 136 10.83 -0.06 22.50
C ASP A 136 11.78 -0.11 21.31
N GLU A 137 12.58 0.93 21.18
CA GLU A 137 13.79 0.93 20.38
C GLU A 137 14.93 0.34 21.18
N LEU A 138 15.73 -0.52 20.56
CA LEU A 138 16.92 -1.06 21.18
C LEU A 138 18.10 -1.15 20.22
N THR A 139 19.28 -1.28 20.78
CA THR A 139 20.50 -1.66 20.09
C THR A 139 21.12 -2.82 20.87
N ALA A 140 21.47 -3.90 20.19
CA ALA A 140 22.14 -5.04 20.77
C ALA A 140 23.40 -5.38 19.99
N PHE A 141 24.40 -5.87 20.70
CA PHE A 141 25.68 -6.33 20.19
C PHE A 141 25.90 -7.77 20.62
N ASP A 142 26.90 -8.43 20.06
CA ASP A 142 27.30 -9.78 20.44
C ASP A 142 26.14 -10.81 20.37
N LEU A 143 25.40 -10.76 19.24
CA LEU A 143 24.23 -11.61 19.02
C LEU A 143 24.65 -13.09 18.93
N PRO A 144 23.89 -14.02 19.55
CA PRO A 144 24.16 -15.45 19.42
C PRO A 144 24.00 -15.91 17.97
N VAL A 145 24.98 -16.68 17.48
CA VAL A 145 24.98 -17.22 16.11
C VAL A 145 25.08 -18.73 16.17
N GLU A 146 24.18 -19.42 15.50
CA GLU A 146 24.31 -20.86 15.19
C GLU A 146 24.82 -20.98 13.76
N GLY A 147 25.78 -21.86 13.50
CA GLY A 147 26.45 -21.97 12.19
C GLY A 147 27.54 -20.91 11.99
N SER A 148 27.74 -20.45 10.76
CA SER A 148 28.81 -19.50 10.43
C SER A 148 28.31 -18.47 9.42
N ILE A 149 28.35 -17.21 9.79
CA ILE A 149 28.03 -16.12 8.87
C ILE A 149 29.12 -16.05 7.79
N PRO A 150 28.78 -16.08 6.49
CA PRO A 150 29.75 -15.90 5.42
C PRO A 150 30.52 -14.58 5.57
N ALA A 151 31.86 -14.66 5.52
CA ALA A 151 32.73 -13.49 5.72
C ALA A 151 32.58 -12.42 4.64
N GLU A 152 32.00 -12.79 3.50
CA GLU A 152 31.72 -11.89 2.38
C GLU A 152 30.48 -11.01 2.61
N LEU A 153 29.59 -11.41 3.53
CA LEU A 153 28.42 -10.60 3.89
C LEU A 153 28.88 -9.41 4.75
N ASN A 154 29.23 -8.31 4.07
CA ASN A 154 29.56 -7.03 4.68
C ASN A 154 28.53 -5.99 4.23
N GLY A 155 27.68 -5.50 5.15
CA GLY A 155 26.56 -4.62 4.82
C GLY A 155 25.46 -4.66 5.87
N TRP A 156 24.32 -4.14 5.48
CA TRP A 156 23.11 -4.10 6.30
C TRP A 156 21.99 -4.92 5.68
N TYR A 157 21.37 -5.78 6.48
CA TYR A 157 20.05 -6.31 6.17
C TYR A 157 19.03 -5.45 6.90
N LEU A 158 18.19 -4.73 6.13
CA LEU A 158 17.16 -3.84 6.65
C LEU A 158 15.79 -4.35 6.25
N ARG A 159 14.80 -4.21 7.13
CA ARG A 159 13.39 -4.47 6.85
C ARG A 159 12.53 -3.41 7.49
N ASN A 160 11.55 -2.91 6.76
CA ASN A 160 10.54 -1.98 7.23
C ASN A 160 9.20 -2.69 7.45
N GLY A 161 8.37 -2.14 8.31
CA GLY A 161 7.03 -2.66 8.57
C GLY A 161 6.23 -1.79 9.52
N PRO A 162 4.91 -1.99 9.57
CA PRO A 162 4.04 -1.29 10.50
C PRO A 162 4.33 -1.73 11.93
N ASN A 163 4.50 -0.76 12.81
CA ASN A 163 4.65 -0.97 14.25
C ASN A 163 3.88 0.11 15.00
N PRO A 164 2.55 0.02 15.06
CA PRO A 164 1.70 1.08 15.60
C PRO A 164 1.98 1.33 17.07
N ARG A 165 2.17 2.59 17.43
CA ARG A 165 2.31 3.03 18.84
C ARG A 165 0.99 3.04 19.57
N THR A 166 -0.09 3.31 18.86
CA THR A 166 -1.46 3.35 19.38
C THR A 166 -2.42 2.75 18.35
N GLY A 167 -3.40 2.05 18.80
CA GLY A 167 -4.71 1.80 18.23
C GLY A 167 -4.91 1.26 16.82
N ALA A 168 -3.91 1.02 15.97
CA ALA A 168 -4.13 0.55 14.62
C ALA A 168 -4.86 -0.81 14.58
N GLY A 169 -5.89 -0.90 13.75
CA GLY A 169 -6.70 -2.11 13.55
C GLY A 169 -6.28 -2.91 12.32
N HIS A 170 -5.88 -2.23 11.22
CA HIS A 170 -5.49 -2.86 9.97
C HIS A 170 -3.96 -3.01 9.87
N TRP A 171 -3.50 -4.14 9.31
CA TRP A 171 -2.07 -4.46 9.21
C TRP A 171 -1.27 -3.40 8.42
N CYS A 172 -1.83 -2.87 7.35
CA CYS A 172 -1.14 -1.86 6.53
C CYS A 172 -0.98 -0.49 7.22
N VAL A 173 -1.64 -0.29 8.37
CA VAL A 173 -1.64 0.98 9.09
C VAL A 173 -0.79 0.89 10.36
N GLY A 174 0.04 1.89 10.59
CA GLY A 174 0.90 1.99 11.77
C GLY A 174 2.23 2.65 11.42
N ASP A 175 2.82 3.32 12.41
CA ASP A 175 4.11 3.98 12.23
C ASP A 175 5.18 2.98 11.76
N GLY A 176 5.98 3.37 10.79
CA GLY A 176 7.05 2.53 10.27
C GLY A 176 8.16 2.29 11.30
N MET A 177 8.58 1.04 11.43
CA MET A 177 9.76 0.66 12.20
C MET A 177 10.72 -0.14 11.33
N VAL A 178 11.93 0.39 11.19
CA VAL A 178 13.02 -0.33 10.51
C VAL A 178 13.74 -1.21 11.49
N HIS A 179 13.87 -2.49 11.16
CA HIS A 179 14.69 -3.48 11.86
C HIS A 179 15.95 -3.73 11.03
N GLY A 180 17.10 -3.41 11.58
CA GLY A 180 18.36 -3.52 10.88
C GLY A 180 19.35 -4.42 11.59
N LEU A 181 20.09 -5.20 10.82
CA LEU A 181 21.20 -6.01 11.29
C LEU A 181 22.44 -5.75 10.44
N ARG A 182 23.52 -5.33 11.09
CA ARG A 182 24.82 -5.11 10.46
C ARG A 182 25.63 -6.41 10.50
N LEU A 183 26.01 -6.90 9.33
CA LEU A 183 26.95 -8.01 9.17
C LEU A 183 28.32 -7.46 8.77
N GLU A 184 29.38 -7.99 9.37
CA GLU A 184 30.74 -7.55 9.12
C GLU A 184 31.75 -8.64 9.46
N ASN A 185 32.60 -9.02 8.50
CA ASN A 185 33.69 -9.98 8.68
C ASN A 185 33.24 -11.30 9.37
N GLY A 186 32.10 -11.86 8.95
CA GLY A 186 31.55 -13.08 9.52
C GLY A 186 30.93 -12.93 10.91
N ARG A 187 30.55 -11.70 11.30
CA ARG A 187 29.94 -11.38 12.60
C ARG A 187 28.66 -10.57 12.42
N ALA A 188 27.73 -10.75 13.31
CA ALA A 188 26.61 -9.86 13.52
C ALA A 188 27.07 -8.70 14.44
N ALA A 189 27.49 -7.59 13.84
CA ALA A 189 28.09 -6.48 14.58
C ALA A 189 27.09 -5.80 15.52
N TRP A 190 25.85 -5.60 15.04
CA TRP A 190 24.77 -5.09 15.86
C TRP A 190 23.40 -5.40 15.23
N TYR A 191 22.37 -5.42 16.07
CA TYR A 191 20.96 -5.32 15.69
C TYR A 191 20.38 -4.03 16.26
N ARG A 192 19.53 -3.35 15.49
CA ARG A 192 18.76 -2.17 15.90
C ARG A 192 17.36 -2.21 15.34
N ASN A 193 16.43 -1.67 16.11
CA ASN A 193 15.13 -1.27 15.60
C ASN A 193 14.87 0.19 15.93
N ARG A 194 14.36 0.95 14.95
CA ARG A 194 14.05 2.39 15.09
C ARG A 194 12.74 2.71 14.37
N TRP A 195 11.90 3.48 15.03
CA TRP A 195 10.79 4.10 14.32
C TRP A 195 11.31 5.10 13.30
N VAL A 196 10.62 5.16 12.15
CA VAL A 196 10.81 6.26 11.21
C VAL A 196 10.00 7.44 11.74
N ARG A 197 10.69 8.44 12.26
CA ARG A 197 10.09 9.62 12.90
C ARG A 197 9.69 10.64 11.83
N THR A 198 8.58 10.33 11.15
CA THR A 198 7.98 11.23 10.15
C THR A 198 7.38 12.46 10.83
N GLU A 199 6.95 13.45 10.05
CA GLU A 199 6.25 14.61 10.60
C GLU A 199 4.91 14.21 11.25
N SER A 200 4.26 13.13 10.74
CA SER A 200 3.03 12.56 11.34
C SER A 200 3.29 11.75 12.61
N PHE A 201 4.55 11.47 12.97
CA PHE A 201 4.90 10.60 14.09
C PHE A 201 4.48 11.19 15.44
N GLU A 202 4.74 12.49 15.66
CA GLU A 202 4.35 13.15 16.93
C GLU A 202 2.91 13.70 16.86
N HIS A 203 2.49 14.19 15.70
CA HIS A 203 1.20 14.80 15.48
C HIS A 203 0.58 14.27 14.18
N PRO A 204 -0.55 13.54 14.24
CA PRO A 204 -1.22 13.07 13.04
C PRO A 204 -1.48 14.22 12.06
N ILE A 205 -1.09 14.01 10.80
CA ILE A 205 -1.30 14.97 9.72
C ILE A 205 -2.38 14.38 8.80
N PRO A 206 -3.43 15.13 8.46
CA PRO A 206 -4.44 14.66 7.52
C PRO A 206 -3.84 14.26 6.17
N PRO A 207 -4.31 13.18 5.52
CA PRO A 207 -3.79 12.70 4.25
C PRO A 207 -4.07 13.64 3.08
N TYR A 208 -5.04 14.54 3.21
CA TYR A 208 -5.41 15.54 2.22
C TYR A 208 -5.45 16.94 2.84
N ASN A 209 -5.09 17.94 2.05
CA ASN A 209 -5.24 19.35 2.38
C ASN A 209 -6.69 19.79 2.19
N ASP A 210 -7.05 20.99 2.67
CA ASP A 210 -8.40 21.54 2.57
C ASP A 210 -8.88 21.73 1.11
N ASP A 211 -7.96 21.87 0.16
CA ASP A 211 -8.25 21.96 -1.27
C ASP A 211 -8.37 20.59 -1.96
N GLY A 212 -8.32 19.49 -1.21
CA GLY A 212 -8.39 18.12 -1.72
C GLY A 212 -7.09 17.59 -2.34
N SER A 213 -6.03 18.38 -2.40
CA SER A 213 -4.71 17.91 -2.83
C SER A 213 -4.10 16.96 -1.79
N ARG A 214 -3.28 16.01 -2.25
CA ARG A 214 -2.56 15.09 -1.36
C ARG A 214 -1.60 15.85 -0.45
N ASN A 215 -1.66 15.59 0.85
CA ASN A 215 -0.66 16.10 1.79
C ASN A 215 0.55 15.16 1.82
N LEU A 216 1.61 15.53 1.10
CA LEU A 216 2.81 14.70 0.92
C LEU A 216 3.61 14.47 2.21
N HIS A 217 3.38 15.27 3.26
CA HIS A 217 3.99 15.12 4.58
C HIS A 217 3.20 14.19 5.51
N SER A 218 1.97 13.81 5.11
CA SER A 218 1.20 12.78 5.81
C SER A 218 1.77 11.40 5.50
N SER A 219 2.71 10.95 6.30
CA SER A 219 3.46 9.71 6.08
C SER A 219 3.60 8.90 7.36
N ILE A 220 3.51 7.60 7.23
CA ILE A 220 3.87 6.61 8.26
C ILE A 220 5.14 5.83 7.89
N ALA A 221 5.67 6.00 6.67
CA ALA A 221 6.94 5.46 6.14
C ALA A 221 7.20 3.98 6.54
N ASN A 222 6.20 3.11 6.38
CA ASN A 222 6.17 1.78 7.00
C ASN A 222 6.35 0.62 6.02
N THR A 223 6.56 0.88 4.71
CA THR A 223 6.40 -0.18 3.71
C THR A 223 7.74 -0.75 3.25
N HIS A 224 8.67 0.06 2.80
CA HIS A 224 9.93 -0.42 2.23
C HIS A 224 11.12 0.39 2.72
N VAL A 225 12.33 -0.15 2.52
CA VAL A 225 13.60 0.56 2.71
C VAL A 225 14.51 0.29 1.52
N VAL A 226 14.93 1.33 0.82
CA VAL A 226 15.76 1.23 -0.38
C VAL A 226 16.98 2.14 -0.29
N ARG A 227 18.04 1.82 -1.05
CA ARG A 227 19.21 2.70 -1.17
C ARG A 227 19.39 3.17 -2.61
N HIS A 228 19.49 4.48 -2.78
CA HIS A 228 19.77 5.09 -4.08
C HIS A 228 20.62 6.35 -3.91
N ALA A 229 21.60 6.56 -4.80
CA ALA A 229 22.48 7.74 -4.80
C ALA A 229 23.11 8.05 -3.42
N GLY A 230 23.50 7.00 -2.67
CA GLY A 230 24.12 7.12 -1.36
C GLY A 230 23.13 7.38 -0.20
N LYS A 231 21.83 7.52 -0.47
CA LYS A 231 20.77 7.74 0.52
C LYS A 231 20.02 6.46 0.80
N THR A 232 19.67 6.22 2.05
CA THR A 232 18.74 5.15 2.45
C THR A 232 17.40 5.78 2.75
N LEU A 233 16.35 5.32 2.06
CA LEU A 233 15.00 5.89 2.09
C LEU A 233 14.02 4.89 2.67
N ALA A 234 13.28 5.28 3.69
CA ALA A 234 12.10 4.58 4.18
C ALA A 234 10.87 5.10 3.43
N LEU A 235 10.08 4.20 2.88
CA LEU A 235 9.01 4.49 1.94
C LEU A 235 7.66 4.07 2.49
N MET A 236 6.64 4.79 2.07
CA MET A 236 5.26 4.36 2.03
C MET A 236 4.63 4.94 0.76
N GLU A 237 3.56 4.33 0.26
CA GLU A 237 2.77 4.89 -0.83
C GLU A 237 2.14 6.23 -0.42
N PHE A 238 1.84 7.06 -1.38
CA PHE A 238 1.06 8.29 -1.21
C PHE A 238 1.72 9.41 -0.40
N SER A 239 3.04 9.37 -0.14
CA SER A 239 3.75 10.43 0.58
C SER A 239 5.17 10.63 0.05
N LEU A 240 5.89 11.63 0.58
CA LEU A 240 7.33 11.74 0.38
C LEU A 240 8.06 10.60 1.11
N PRO A 241 9.19 10.10 0.54
CA PRO A 241 10.09 9.20 1.25
C PRO A 241 10.81 9.92 2.40
N TYR A 242 11.28 9.16 3.40
CA TYR A 242 12.06 9.67 4.51
C TYR A 242 13.48 9.11 4.47
N GLU A 243 14.47 10.01 4.47
CA GLU A 243 15.88 9.61 4.55
C GLU A 243 16.22 9.15 5.96
N ILE A 244 16.91 8.01 6.06
CA ILE A 244 17.44 7.47 7.31
C ILE A 244 18.97 7.30 7.23
N SER A 245 19.66 7.43 8.36
CA SER A 245 21.09 7.22 8.45
C SER A 245 21.46 5.73 8.47
N ASN A 246 22.75 5.41 8.36
CA ASN A 246 23.26 4.05 8.52
C ASN A 246 23.03 3.50 9.95
N ASP A 247 22.75 4.36 10.93
CA ASP A 247 22.39 4.03 12.30
C ASP A 247 20.88 3.96 12.51
N LEU A 248 20.09 4.05 11.43
CA LEU A 248 18.63 4.02 11.35
C LEU A 248 17.93 5.27 11.95
N GLU A 249 18.68 6.34 12.22
CA GLU A 249 18.08 7.60 12.68
C GLU A 249 17.41 8.33 11.51
N THR A 250 16.19 8.84 11.71
CA THR A 250 15.46 9.60 10.69
C THR A 250 16.13 10.95 10.47
N LEU A 251 16.45 11.28 9.22
CA LEU A 251 17.06 12.54 8.83
C LEU A 251 16.02 13.57 8.35
N GLY A 252 14.89 13.12 7.80
CA GLY A 252 13.76 13.94 7.37
C GLY A 252 13.16 13.51 6.05
N ALA A 253 12.10 14.20 5.61
CA ALA A 253 11.48 13.97 4.32
C ALA A 253 12.46 14.33 3.18
N TYR A 254 12.41 13.55 2.10
CA TYR A 254 13.28 13.73 0.93
C TYR A 254 12.44 14.00 -0.32
N ASP A 255 12.55 15.22 -0.84
CA ASP A 255 11.76 15.74 -1.97
C ASP A 255 12.59 15.95 -3.25
N PHE A 256 13.75 15.30 -3.35
CA PHE A 256 14.69 15.45 -4.48
C PHE A 256 15.15 16.89 -4.68
N GLY A 257 15.38 17.62 -3.57
CA GLY A 257 15.80 19.02 -3.58
C GLY A 257 14.71 19.99 -4.02
N GLY A 258 13.48 19.75 -3.60
CA GLY A 258 12.31 20.55 -3.90
C GLY A 258 11.73 20.32 -5.31
N LYS A 259 12.09 19.21 -5.96
CA LYS A 259 11.65 18.93 -7.33
C LYS A 259 10.53 17.91 -7.40
N LEU A 260 10.35 17.07 -6.40
CA LEU A 260 9.24 16.14 -6.33
C LEU A 260 8.05 16.85 -5.68
N ALA A 261 7.06 17.17 -6.50
CA ALA A 261 5.77 17.75 -6.08
C ALA A 261 4.64 16.71 -6.08
N ASP A 262 4.98 15.43 -5.92
CA ASP A 262 4.08 14.29 -5.91
C ASP A 262 4.54 13.27 -4.88
N SER A 263 3.74 12.24 -4.64
CA SER A 263 4.10 11.12 -3.79
C SER A 263 5.12 10.20 -4.47
N MET A 264 5.67 9.26 -3.73
CA MET A 264 6.55 8.22 -4.23
C MET A 264 6.02 6.84 -3.84
N THR A 265 5.89 5.92 -4.83
CA THR A 265 5.56 4.52 -4.55
C THR A 265 6.54 3.89 -3.56
N ALA A 266 6.08 2.89 -2.82
CA ALA A 266 6.95 2.07 -1.98
C ALA A 266 7.78 1.05 -2.78
N HIS A 267 7.53 0.91 -4.09
CA HIS A 267 8.16 -0.07 -4.97
C HIS A 267 8.96 0.57 -6.13
N PRO A 268 9.91 1.50 -5.85
CA PRO A 268 10.76 2.03 -6.91
C PRO A 268 11.60 0.91 -7.52
N LYS A 269 11.90 1.02 -8.81
CA LYS A 269 12.76 0.08 -9.52
C LYS A 269 14.09 0.78 -9.85
N ILE A 270 15.19 0.19 -9.42
CA ILE A 270 16.54 0.69 -9.71
C ILE A 270 17.11 -0.12 -10.86
N CYS A 271 17.41 0.54 -11.96
CA CYS A 271 18.02 -0.11 -13.13
C CYS A 271 19.48 -0.48 -12.82
N PRO A 272 19.85 -1.78 -12.81
CA PRO A 272 21.21 -2.18 -12.43
C PRO A 272 22.29 -1.75 -13.44
N THR A 273 21.89 -1.44 -14.68
CA THR A 273 22.80 -1.03 -15.75
C THR A 273 23.06 0.47 -15.76
N THR A 274 22.03 1.30 -15.51
CA THR A 274 22.13 2.77 -15.58
C THR A 274 22.21 3.44 -14.23
N GLY A 275 21.84 2.73 -13.16
CA GLY A 275 21.69 3.29 -11.81
C GLY A 275 20.49 4.24 -11.65
N GLU A 276 19.68 4.41 -12.71
CA GLU A 276 18.47 5.23 -12.65
C GLU A 276 17.43 4.59 -11.73
N MET A 277 16.76 5.40 -10.93
CA MET A 277 15.62 4.99 -10.13
C MET A 277 14.33 5.44 -10.80
N HIS A 278 13.46 4.50 -11.09
CA HIS A 278 12.14 4.69 -11.66
C HIS A 278 11.10 4.53 -10.56
N PHE A 279 10.11 5.42 -10.53
CA PHE A 279 9.03 5.35 -9.57
C PHE A 279 7.78 6.08 -10.09
N PHE A 280 6.65 5.91 -9.43
CA PHE A 280 5.46 6.70 -9.69
C PHE A 280 4.96 7.33 -8.40
N GLY A 281 4.19 8.41 -8.52
CA GLY A 281 3.35 8.98 -7.49
C GLY A 281 1.90 8.68 -7.77
N SER A 282 1.09 8.49 -6.72
CA SER A 282 -0.34 8.22 -6.82
C SER A 282 -1.09 8.73 -5.58
N GLY A 283 -2.40 8.52 -5.54
CA GLY A 283 -3.24 8.91 -4.40
C GLY A 283 -3.84 10.31 -4.53
N ASN A 284 -3.66 11.00 -5.65
CA ASN A 284 -4.32 12.27 -5.93
C ASN A 284 -5.80 12.05 -6.29
N ILE A 285 -6.70 12.69 -5.56
CA ILE A 285 -8.16 12.63 -5.83
C ILE A 285 -8.47 13.28 -7.19
N PHE A 286 -7.76 14.34 -7.54
CA PHE A 286 -7.88 15.02 -8.83
C PHE A 286 -6.81 14.55 -9.80
N GLU A 287 -7.10 14.63 -11.08
CA GLU A 287 -6.12 14.34 -12.13
C GLU A 287 -4.88 15.28 -12.06
N PRO A 288 -3.70 14.76 -12.30
CA PRO A 288 -3.40 13.38 -12.62
C PRO A 288 -3.44 12.47 -11.38
N HIS A 289 -4.13 11.33 -11.48
CA HIS A 289 -4.20 10.35 -10.39
C HIS A 289 -2.88 9.61 -10.20
N VAL A 290 -2.11 9.45 -11.27
CA VAL A 290 -0.80 8.79 -11.30
C VAL A 290 0.18 9.63 -12.09
N SER A 291 1.42 9.74 -11.62
CA SER A 291 2.53 10.38 -12.35
C SER A 291 3.75 9.49 -12.33
N TYR A 292 4.44 9.38 -13.45
CA TYR A 292 5.71 8.67 -13.55
C TYR A 292 6.89 9.59 -13.35
N HIS A 293 7.88 9.12 -12.60
CA HIS A 293 9.09 9.84 -12.26
C HIS A 293 10.34 9.01 -12.52
N ARG A 294 11.45 9.68 -12.85
CA ARG A 294 12.77 9.05 -12.97
C ARG A 294 13.83 9.97 -12.36
N ALA A 295 14.65 9.40 -11.49
CA ALA A 295 15.87 10.02 -11.00
C ALA A 295 17.09 9.37 -11.64
N ASP A 296 18.14 10.17 -11.95
CA ASP A 296 19.41 9.66 -12.43
C ASP A 296 20.22 8.95 -11.31
N ALA A 297 21.35 8.33 -11.67
CA ALA A 297 22.21 7.63 -10.72
C ALA A 297 22.77 8.53 -9.59
N ASP A 298 22.78 9.84 -9.78
CA ASP A 298 23.18 10.82 -8.78
C ASP A 298 21.99 11.28 -7.90
N GLY A 299 20.78 10.76 -8.11
CA GLY A 299 19.57 11.09 -7.36
C GLY A 299 18.89 12.38 -7.81
N ARG A 300 19.18 12.90 -9.02
CA ARG A 300 18.50 14.09 -9.55
C ARG A 300 17.24 13.66 -10.28
N LEU A 301 16.10 14.23 -9.94
CA LEU A 301 14.84 14.02 -10.65
C LEU A 301 14.96 14.59 -12.08
N THR A 302 14.85 13.72 -13.09
CA THR A 302 15.04 14.06 -14.51
C THR A 302 13.75 14.00 -15.31
N ILE A 303 12.79 13.15 -14.89
CA ILE A 303 11.49 12.97 -15.53
C ILE A 303 10.40 13.11 -14.48
N SER A 304 9.33 13.81 -14.85
CA SER A 304 8.06 13.85 -14.13
C SER A 304 6.96 14.02 -15.17
N ARG A 305 6.06 13.04 -15.31
CA ARG A 305 5.00 13.08 -16.31
C ARG A 305 3.72 12.42 -15.78
N PRO A 306 2.53 12.99 -16.04
CA PRO A 306 1.27 12.36 -15.73
C PRO A 306 1.06 11.09 -16.59
N ILE A 307 0.39 10.10 -15.99
CA ILE A 307 -0.09 8.88 -16.63
C ILE A 307 -1.61 8.96 -16.68
N ASP A 308 -2.15 8.81 -17.88
CA ASP A 308 -3.59 8.91 -18.13
C ASP A 308 -4.29 7.61 -17.68
N VAL A 309 -4.84 7.62 -16.47
CA VAL A 309 -5.72 6.61 -15.91
C VAL A 309 -7.09 7.21 -15.61
N PRO A 310 -8.20 6.49 -15.88
CA PRO A 310 -9.56 7.08 -15.85
C PRO A 310 -10.12 7.24 -14.43
N ALA A 311 -9.46 6.69 -13.42
CA ALA A 311 -9.90 6.73 -12.03
C ALA A 311 -8.71 6.60 -11.07
N LEU A 312 -8.92 6.97 -9.81
CA LEU A 312 -7.95 6.74 -8.75
C LEU A 312 -7.95 5.24 -8.38
N THR A 313 -7.08 4.48 -9.05
CA THR A 313 -6.84 3.07 -8.78
C THR A 313 -5.76 2.91 -7.69
N LEU A 314 -5.83 1.81 -6.92
CA LEU A 314 -4.71 1.38 -6.09
C LEU A 314 -3.64 0.76 -6.98
N MET A 315 -2.75 1.58 -7.49
CA MET A 315 -1.54 1.10 -8.17
C MET A 315 -0.45 0.92 -7.13
N HIS A 316 -0.18 -0.35 -6.75
CA HIS A 316 0.78 -0.66 -5.67
C HIS A 316 2.20 -0.81 -6.20
N ASP A 317 2.38 -1.55 -7.27
CA ASP A 317 3.66 -1.82 -7.92
C ASP A 317 3.58 -1.55 -9.44
N PHE A 318 4.70 -1.56 -10.11
CA PHE A 318 4.84 -1.40 -11.55
C PHE A 318 6.07 -2.15 -12.04
N ALA A 319 6.19 -2.42 -13.35
CA ALA A 319 7.33 -3.14 -13.89
C ALA A 319 8.33 -2.22 -14.60
N LEU A 320 9.60 -2.63 -14.51
CA LEU A 320 10.71 -2.08 -15.29
C LEU A 320 11.32 -3.19 -16.14
N THR A 321 11.57 -2.90 -17.41
CA THR A 321 12.39 -3.74 -18.30
C THR A 321 13.61 -2.96 -18.78
N ALA A 322 14.44 -3.54 -19.65
CA ALA A 322 15.56 -2.82 -20.26
C ALA A 322 15.06 -1.59 -21.05
N ASP A 323 13.96 -1.74 -21.79
CA ASP A 323 13.47 -0.72 -22.73
C ASP A 323 12.14 -0.07 -22.32
N HIS A 324 11.38 -0.65 -21.37
CA HIS A 324 10.03 -0.21 -21.04
C HIS A 324 9.79 -0.04 -19.55
N VAL A 325 8.73 0.73 -19.25
CA VAL A 325 8.06 0.80 -17.95
C VAL A 325 6.62 0.33 -18.17
N VAL A 326 6.09 -0.52 -17.29
CA VAL A 326 4.72 -1.05 -17.40
C VAL A 326 3.92 -0.70 -16.15
N PHE A 327 2.85 0.05 -16.33
CA PHE A 327 1.90 0.43 -15.28
C PHE A 327 0.71 -0.52 -15.27
N MET A 328 0.13 -0.74 -14.10
CA MET A 328 -1.02 -1.63 -13.90
C MET A 328 -2.24 -0.80 -13.48
N ASP A 329 -3.20 -0.61 -14.39
CA ASP A 329 -4.50 0.02 -14.09
C ASP A 329 -5.51 -1.11 -13.84
N LEU A 330 -5.72 -1.43 -12.56
CA LEU A 330 -6.46 -2.61 -12.11
C LEU A 330 -7.76 -2.21 -11.38
N PRO A 331 -8.77 -3.12 -11.28
CA PRO A 331 -10.11 -2.79 -10.80
C PRO A 331 -10.24 -2.67 -9.28
N LEU A 332 -9.25 -2.09 -8.60
CA LEU A 332 -9.32 -1.76 -7.18
C LEU A 332 -9.28 -0.23 -7.03
N LEU A 333 -10.45 0.39 -6.90
CA LEU A 333 -10.62 1.82 -6.97
C LEU A 333 -10.84 2.46 -5.60
N PHE A 334 -10.44 3.72 -5.49
CA PHE A 334 -10.72 4.53 -4.30
C PHE A 334 -12.24 4.70 -4.13
N ASP A 335 -12.73 4.38 -2.93
CA ASP A 335 -14.13 4.53 -2.54
C ASP A 335 -14.29 5.72 -1.59
N PRO A 336 -14.87 6.85 -2.08
CA PRO A 336 -15.12 8.01 -1.26
C PRO A 336 -16.07 7.72 -0.08
N GLY A 337 -17.00 6.75 -0.23
CA GLY A 337 -17.94 6.36 0.82
C GLY A 337 -17.22 5.76 2.03
N VAL A 338 -16.22 4.91 1.80
CA VAL A 338 -15.37 4.37 2.88
C VAL A 338 -14.45 5.46 3.44
N ALA A 339 -13.89 6.31 2.58
CA ALA A 339 -13.00 7.40 3.00
C ALA A 339 -13.67 8.38 3.98
N ILE A 340 -14.95 8.69 3.77
CA ILE A 340 -15.73 9.60 4.62
C ILE A 340 -15.90 9.05 6.05
N THR A 341 -15.92 7.72 6.23
CA THR A 341 -16.07 7.12 7.57
C THR A 341 -14.87 7.39 8.47
N GLN A 342 -13.75 7.86 7.92
CA GLN A 342 -12.47 8.12 8.61
C GLN A 342 -11.96 6.93 9.44
N GLN A 343 -12.39 5.72 9.11
CA GLN A 343 -11.98 4.49 9.79
C GLN A 343 -10.77 3.84 9.10
N PHE A 344 -9.84 4.64 8.57
CA PHE A 344 -8.64 4.18 7.87
C PHE A 344 -7.77 3.23 8.70
N ASP A 345 -7.89 3.28 10.03
CA ASP A 345 -7.23 2.35 10.92
C ASP A 345 -7.87 0.95 10.93
N ARG A 346 -9.06 0.80 10.36
CA ARG A 346 -9.83 -0.46 10.34
C ARG A 346 -10.12 -0.96 8.95
N ASP A 347 -10.32 -0.04 8.01
CA ASP A 347 -10.72 -0.36 6.65
C ASP A 347 -10.10 0.64 5.67
N LEU A 348 -9.46 0.13 4.62
CA LEU A 348 -8.81 0.97 3.62
C LEU A 348 -9.83 1.43 2.58
N PRO A 349 -9.72 2.66 2.06
CA PRO A 349 -10.74 3.25 1.18
C PRO A 349 -10.59 2.80 -0.28
N TYR A 350 -10.49 1.49 -0.50
CA TYR A 350 -10.40 0.92 -1.84
C TYR A 350 -11.36 -0.26 -1.95
N ARG A 351 -12.05 -0.35 -3.08
CA ARG A 351 -13.01 -1.42 -3.36
C ARG A 351 -12.90 -1.89 -4.80
N TRP A 352 -13.17 -3.19 -4.98
CA TRP A 352 -13.26 -3.80 -6.29
C TRP A 352 -14.42 -3.22 -7.11
N ASP A 353 -14.15 -2.86 -8.37
CA ASP A 353 -15.15 -2.37 -9.32
C ASP A 353 -15.16 -3.26 -10.57
N ASP A 354 -16.20 -4.08 -10.73
CA ASP A 354 -16.40 -4.97 -11.88
C ASP A 354 -16.55 -4.21 -13.22
N GLN A 355 -16.77 -2.92 -13.20
CA GLN A 355 -16.91 -2.10 -14.41
C GLN A 355 -15.58 -1.48 -14.87
N HIS A 356 -14.54 -1.51 -14.03
CA HIS A 356 -13.23 -0.98 -14.38
C HIS A 356 -12.44 -2.01 -15.20
N GLN A 357 -12.02 -1.61 -16.41
CA GLN A 357 -11.24 -2.46 -17.29
C GLN A 357 -9.81 -2.61 -16.77
N ALA A 358 -9.40 -3.85 -16.47
CA ALA A 358 -8.01 -4.14 -16.12
C ALA A 358 -7.12 -4.04 -17.36
N ARG A 359 -6.00 -3.31 -17.26
CA ARG A 359 -5.11 -3.08 -18.40
C ARG A 359 -3.68 -2.75 -17.97
N LEU A 360 -2.74 -2.99 -18.87
CA LEU A 360 -1.32 -2.72 -18.71
C LEU A 360 -0.89 -1.57 -19.61
N GLY A 361 -0.28 -0.53 -19.04
CA GLY A 361 0.20 0.65 -19.76
C GLY A 361 1.70 0.55 -20.03
N VAL A 362 2.11 0.42 -21.27
CA VAL A 362 3.51 0.28 -21.69
C VAL A 362 4.06 1.60 -22.20
N LEU A 363 5.14 2.06 -21.58
CA LEU A 363 5.87 3.28 -21.94
C LEU A 363 7.34 2.97 -22.25
N ARG A 364 7.87 3.52 -23.34
CA ARG A 364 9.31 3.39 -23.66
C ARG A 364 10.15 4.27 -22.73
N ARG A 365 11.27 3.73 -22.23
CA ARG A 365 12.21 4.46 -21.36
C ARG A 365 13.02 5.51 -22.10
N ASP A 366 13.32 5.27 -23.37
CA ASP A 366 14.07 6.20 -24.24
C ASP A 366 13.19 7.34 -24.81
N ASP A 367 11.85 7.19 -24.75
CA ASP A 367 10.88 8.22 -25.10
C ASP A 367 9.86 8.41 -23.95
N PRO A 368 10.29 8.95 -22.80
CA PRO A 368 9.47 9.02 -21.59
C PRO A 368 8.27 9.95 -21.70
N TYR A 369 8.21 10.82 -22.69
CA TYR A 369 7.06 11.69 -23.02
C TYR A 369 6.29 11.21 -24.25
N GLY A 370 6.67 10.08 -24.81
CA GLY A 370 6.03 9.46 -25.95
C GLY A 370 4.69 8.82 -25.63
N ARG A 371 4.18 8.07 -26.59
CA ARG A 371 2.87 7.44 -26.48
C ARG A 371 2.88 6.30 -25.47
N LEU A 372 2.01 6.37 -24.45
CA LEU A 372 1.64 5.24 -23.60
C LEU A 372 0.65 4.34 -24.37
N ARG A 373 0.91 3.03 -24.39
CA ARG A 373 0.05 2.03 -25.05
C ARG A 373 -0.58 1.15 -24.00
N TRP A 374 -1.91 1.04 -24.04
CA TRP A 374 -2.68 0.18 -23.14
C TRP A 374 -3.01 -1.16 -23.78
N PHE A 375 -2.95 -2.21 -22.97
CA PHE A 375 -3.22 -3.59 -23.32
C PHE A 375 -4.16 -4.19 -22.29
N ASP A 376 -5.33 -4.67 -22.74
CA ASP A 376 -6.34 -5.23 -21.84
C ASP A 376 -5.91 -6.61 -21.34
N ILE A 377 -6.25 -6.90 -20.09
CA ILE A 377 -6.05 -8.19 -19.43
C ILE A 377 -7.34 -8.61 -18.71
N ASP A 378 -7.39 -9.88 -18.29
CA ASP A 378 -8.46 -10.36 -17.44
C ASP A 378 -8.46 -9.63 -16.09
N PRO A 379 -9.65 -9.30 -15.53
CA PRO A 379 -9.75 -8.63 -14.22
C PRO A 379 -9.00 -9.41 -13.13
N CYS A 380 -8.17 -8.70 -12.39
CA CYS A 380 -7.36 -9.26 -11.31
C CYS A 380 -6.77 -8.12 -10.46
N PHE A 381 -6.11 -8.49 -9.36
CA PHE A 381 -5.26 -7.56 -8.62
C PHE A 381 -3.85 -8.12 -8.46
N VAL A 382 -2.86 -7.24 -8.43
CA VAL A 382 -1.45 -7.55 -8.21
C VAL A 382 -0.89 -6.55 -7.22
N PHE A 383 -0.47 -7.04 -6.05
CA PHE A 383 0.37 -6.24 -5.17
C PHE A 383 1.80 -6.19 -5.71
N HIS A 384 2.40 -7.35 -6.01
CA HIS A 384 3.82 -7.40 -6.31
C HIS A 384 4.13 -8.08 -7.64
N ILE A 385 5.09 -7.47 -8.36
CA ILE A 385 5.71 -8.01 -9.56
C ILE A 385 7.04 -8.63 -9.17
N ALA A 386 7.26 -9.90 -9.51
CA ALA A 386 8.54 -10.56 -9.28
C ALA A 386 9.62 -9.96 -10.18
N ASN A 387 9.37 -9.87 -11.48
CA ASN A 387 10.27 -9.26 -12.45
C ASN A 387 9.56 -9.01 -13.79
N ALA A 388 10.21 -8.25 -14.69
CA ALA A 388 9.78 -8.11 -16.08
C ALA A 388 11.00 -7.95 -17.00
N TYR A 389 10.85 -8.35 -18.27
CA TYR A 389 11.93 -8.23 -19.25
C TYR A 389 11.41 -8.18 -20.67
N ASP A 390 12.22 -7.60 -21.56
CA ASP A 390 11.95 -7.56 -22.99
C ASP A 390 12.39 -8.85 -23.66
N VAL A 391 11.64 -9.29 -24.68
CA VAL A 391 11.93 -10.46 -25.52
C VAL A 391 11.78 -10.08 -26.98
N THR A 392 12.87 -10.19 -27.76
CA THR A 392 12.84 -10.07 -29.21
C THR A 392 12.84 -11.46 -29.84
N SER A 393 11.87 -11.73 -30.69
CA SER A 393 11.73 -13.02 -31.37
C SER A 393 11.28 -12.87 -32.83
N ALA A 394 11.28 -13.96 -33.57
CA ALA A 394 10.76 -13.96 -34.94
C ALA A 394 9.24 -13.68 -35.03
N SER A 395 8.52 -13.84 -33.94
CA SER A 395 7.10 -13.51 -33.80
C SER A 395 6.83 -12.06 -33.33
N GLY A 396 7.87 -11.25 -33.27
CA GLY A 396 7.80 -9.84 -32.84
C GLY A 396 8.39 -9.59 -31.45
N ASP A 397 8.40 -8.31 -31.09
CA ASP A 397 8.84 -7.86 -29.78
C ASP A 397 7.75 -8.06 -28.72
N SER A 398 8.15 -8.51 -27.54
CA SER A 398 7.23 -8.79 -26.43
C SER A 398 7.85 -8.34 -25.11
N ILE A 399 6.99 -8.09 -24.12
CA ILE A 399 7.37 -7.91 -22.73
C ILE A 399 6.81 -9.08 -21.94
N VAL A 400 7.63 -9.68 -21.09
CA VAL A 400 7.21 -10.72 -20.15
C VAL A 400 7.21 -10.13 -18.74
N LEU A 401 6.14 -10.40 -17.96
CA LEU A 401 6.05 -10.07 -16.55
C LEU A 401 5.76 -11.35 -15.75
N GLU A 402 6.48 -11.58 -14.68
CA GLU A 402 6.12 -12.54 -13.64
C GLU A 402 5.49 -11.78 -12.47
N VAL A 403 4.23 -12.12 -12.12
CA VAL A 403 3.40 -11.37 -11.17
C VAL A 403 2.75 -12.31 -10.16
N LEU A 404 2.46 -11.80 -8.96
CA LEU A 404 1.62 -12.50 -7.99
C LEU A 404 0.19 -11.96 -8.12
N ARG A 405 -0.67 -12.78 -8.74
CA ARG A 405 -2.01 -12.39 -9.14
C ARG A 405 -3.05 -12.93 -8.17
N TYR A 406 -3.89 -12.02 -7.65
CA TYR A 406 -5.13 -12.32 -6.94
C TYR A 406 -6.31 -12.33 -7.93
N PRO A 407 -7.27 -13.26 -7.83
CA PRO A 407 -8.45 -13.26 -8.70
C PRO A 407 -9.31 -12.00 -8.51
N GLU A 408 -9.45 -11.55 -7.27
CA GLU A 408 -10.07 -10.27 -6.89
C GLU A 408 -9.49 -9.78 -5.55
N MET A 409 -9.76 -8.52 -5.17
CA MET A 409 -9.27 -7.93 -3.94
C MET A 409 -10.29 -6.95 -3.34
N TRP A 410 -10.54 -7.04 -2.04
CA TRP A 410 -11.27 -6.05 -1.24
C TRP A 410 -12.65 -5.65 -1.78
N ARG A 411 -13.46 -6.63 -2.13
CA ARG A 411 -14.82 -6.37 -2.63
C ARG A 411 -15.72 -5.71 -1.59
N ASP A 412 -15.77 -6.26 -0.39
CA ASP A 412 -16.67 -5.83 0.69
C ASP A 412 -15.92 -5.11 1.83
N SER A 413 -14.69 -5.49 2.09
CA SER A 413 -13.82 -4.92 3.13
C SER A 413 -12.35 -5.06 2.71
N SER A 414 -11.44 -4.34 3.38
CA SER A 414 -10.00 -4.47 3.12
C SER A 414 -9.33 -5.68 3.81
N GLU A 415 -10.10 -6.74 4.06
CA GLU A 415 -9.54 -8.01 4.56
C GLU A 415 -8.90 -8.82 3.42
N PHE A 416 -7.77 -9.46 3.72
CA PHE A 416 -7.13 -10.38 2.79
C PHE A 416 -7.88 -11.72 2.85
N GLY A 417 -8.54 -12.11 1.76
CA GLY A 417 -9.34 -13.32 1.67
C GLY A 417 -8.67 -14.42 0.87
N ASP A 418 -8.31 -14.14 -0.37
CA ASP A 418 -7.70 -15.09 -1.28
C ASP A 418 -6.16 -14.97 -1.26
N ASP A 419 -5.48 -16.06 -1.66
CA ASP A 419 -4.04 -16.08 -1.84
C ASP A 419 -3.68 -15.67 -3.28
N ALA A 420 -2.55 -14.98 -3.44
CA ALA A 420 -1.97 -14.74 -4.75
C ALA A 420 -1.27 -15.99 -5.27
N ALA A 421 -1.26 -16.17 -6.56
CA ALA A 421 -0.54 -17.23 -7.25
C ALA A 421 0.43 -16.65 -8.29
N LEU A 422 1.48 -17.40 -8.63
CA LEU A 422 2.46 -16.96 -9.63
C LEU A 422 1.90 -17.11 -11.04
N TRP A 423 1.87 -16.00 -11.77
CA TRP A 423 1.45 -15.91 -13.16
C TRP A 423 2.54 -15.31 -14.04
N ARG A 424 2.48 -15.63 -15.33
CA ARG A 424 3.27 -14.98 -16.38
C ARG A 424 2.35 -14.32 -17.37
N TRP A 425 2.58 -13.04 -17.63
CA TRP A 425 1.95 -12.28 -18.70
C TRP A 425 2.97 -12.03 -19.80
N LYS A 426 2.55 -12.21 -21.05
CA LYS A 426 3.39 -11.89 -22.21
C LYS A 426 2.64 -10.95 -23.14
N ILE A 427 3.07 -9.71 -23.18
CA ILE A 427 2.50 -8.65 -24.03
C ILE A 427 3.22 -8.70 -25.38
N ASN A 428 2.53 -9.04 -26.46
CA ASN A 428 3.07 -8.90 -27.81
C ASN A 428 2.88 -7.45 -28.28
N LEU A 429 3.97 -6.73 -28.46
CA LEU A 429 3.93 -5.30 -28.78
C LEU A 429 3.46 -5.01 -30.23
N ASP A 430 3.55 -5.98 -31.15
CA ASP A 430 3.12 -5.81 -32.53
C ASP A 430 1.63 -6.09 -32.70
N THR A 431 1.12 -7.17 -32.12
CA THR A 431 -0.28 -7.59 -32.26
C THR A 431 -1.20 -6.97 -31.21
N GLY A 432 -0.66 -6.57 -30.06
CA GLY A 432 -1.44 -6.07 -28.91
C GLY A 432 -2.07 -7.17 -28.07
N VAL A 433 -1.79 -8.45 -28.32
CA VAL A 433 -2.32 -9.57 -27.56
C VAL A 433 -1.51 -9.76 -26.27
N VAL A 434 -2.19 -9.99 -25.16
CA VAL A 434 -1.58 -10.43 -23.90
C VAL A 434 -1.90 -11.91 -23.69
N GLU A 435 -0.89 -12.73 -23.54
CA GLU A 435 -1.00 -14.13 -23.13
C GLU A 435 -0.85 -14.18 -21.61
N GLU A 436 -1.84 -14.76 -20.90
CA GLU A 436 -1.86 -14.90 -19.45
C GLU A 436 -1.77 -16.38 -19.08
N SER A 437 -0.79 -16.76 -18.26
CA SER A 437 -0.56 -18.15 -17.87
C SER A 437 -0.25 -18.26 -16.40
N GLN A 438 -1.00 -19.10 -15.68
CA GLN A 438 -0.66 -19.48 -14.32
C GLN A 438 0.52 -20.45 -14.33
N LEU A 439 1.57 -20.14 -13.55
CA LEU A 439 2.77 -20.98 -13.45
C LEU A 439 2.70 -21.92 -12.23
N ASP A 440 2.06 -21.48 -11.15
CA ASP A 440 1.89 -22.26 -9.91
C ASP A 440 0.57 -21.87 -9.24
N ASP A 441 -0.03 -22.79 -8.48
CA ASP A 441 -1.29 -22.60 -7.75
C ASP A 441 -1.09 -22.41 -6.23
N ARG A 442 0.16 -22.42 -5.75
CA ARG A 442 0.46 -22.15 -4.34
C ARG A 442 0.18 -20.70 -3.98
N GLY A 443 -0.41 -20.50 -2.79
CA GLY A 443 -0.52 -19.19 -2.18
C GLY A 443 0.85 -18.65 -1.78
N VAL A 444 1.33 -17.62 -2.47
CA VAL A 444 2.63 -16.99 -2.22
C VAL A 444 2.56 -15.48 -2.38
N GLU A 445 3.42 -14.77 -1.64
CA GLU A 445 3.58 -13.32 -1.72
C GLU A 445 5.04 -12.87 -1.50
N PHE A 446 5.32 -11.57 -1.62
CA PHE A 446 6.65 -10.98 -1.47
C PHE A 446 7.71 -11.62 -2.37
N PRO A 447 7.51 -11.57 -3.70
CA PRO A 447 8.43 -12.17 -4.66
C PRO A 447 9.71 -11.34 -4.77
N ARG A 448 10.85 -12.00 -4.85
CA ARG A 448 12.14 -11.35 -5.10
C ARG A 448 12.93 -12.13 -6.16
N VAL A 449 13.68 -11.39 -6.95
CA VAL A 449 14.75 -11.89 -7.82
C VAL A 449 16.10 -11.33 -7.33
N ASP A 450 17.18 -11.73 -7.94
CA ASP A 450 18.45 -11.03 -7.81
C ASP A 450 18.32 -9.60 -8.37
N ASP A 451 18.48 -8.59 -7.52
CA ASP A 451 18.32 -7.17 -7.90
C ASP A 451 19.25 -6.75 -9.07
N ARG A 452 20.36 -7.47 -9.31
CA ARG A 452 21.25 -7.26 -10.45
C ARG A 452 20.60 -7.61 -11.79
N LEU A 453 19.48 -8.36 -11.76
CA LEU A 453 18.70 -8.79 -12.91
C LEU A 453 17.37 -8.06 -13.05
N ALA A 454 17.11 -7.03 -12.23
CA ALA A 454 15.92 -6.20 -12.37
C ALA A 454 15.82 -5.64 -13.79
N GLY A 455 14.70 -5.92 -14.48
CA GLY A 455 14.49 -5.53 -15.87
C GLY A 455 15.11 -6.46 -16.92
N SER A 456 15.71 -7.57 -16.49
CA SER A 456 16.30 -8.61 -17.36
C SER A 456 15.74 -9.98 -16.98
N ALA A 457 15.80 -10.95 -17.88
CA ALA A 457 15.32 -12.31 -17.60
C ALA A 457 16.10 -12.93 -16.44
N ALA A 458 15.44 -13.14 -15.31
CA ALA A 458 15.95 -13.91 -14.18
C ALA A 458 15.49 -15.36 -14.31
N ARG A 459 16.34 -16.29 -13.94
CA ARG A 459 15.95 -17.70 -13.90
C ARG A 459 15.26 -18.06 -12.58
N TYR A 460 15.67 -17.44 -11.49
CA TYR A 460 15.16 -17.77 -10.17
C TYR A 460 14.40 -16.59 -9.55
N SER A 461 13.25 -16.92 -8.96
CA SER A 461 12.50 -16.02 -8.09
C SER A 461 12.23 -16.74 -6.78
N VAL A 462 12.22 -16.02 -5.67
CA VAL A 462 11.86 -16.56 -4.34
C VAL A 462 10.69 -15.76 -3.80
N ALA A 463 9.66 -16.46 -3.30
CA ALA A 463 8.49 -15.86 -2.67
C ALA A 463 8.23 -16.49 -1.30
N VAL A 464 7.41 -15.82 -0.50
CA VAL A 464 6.99 -16.28 0.84
C VAL A 464 5.72 -17.09 0.71
N GLY A 465 5.75 -18.35 1.13
CA GLY A 465 4.59 -19.22 1.28
C GLY A 465 4.26 -19.50 2.76
N SER A 466 3.28 -20.35 2.99
CA SER A 466 2.88 -20.74 4.36
C SER A 466 3.98 -21.54 5.07
N GLY A 467 4.72 -20.90 5.98
CA GLY A 467 5.80 -21.50 6.75
C GLY A 467 7.04 -21.91 5.93
N ALA A 468 7.18 -21.39 4.72
CA ALA A 468 8.25 -21.72 3.80
C ALA A 468 8.65 -20.51 2.93
N LEU A 469 9.87 -20.56 2.40
CA LEU A 469 10.23 -19.84 1.18
C LEU A 469 10.08 -20.79 -0.01
N VAL A 470 9.51 -20.28 -1.09
CA VAL A 470 9.32 -21.02 -2.34
C VAL A 470 10.24 -20.42 -3.40
N ARG A 471 11.19 -21.20 -3.92
CA ARG A 471 12.05 -20.80 -5.02
C ARG A 471 11.56 -21.41 -6.33
N TYR A 472 11.27 -20.56 -7.29
CA TYR A 472 10.87 -20.92 -8.65
C TYR A 472 12.06 -20.96 -9.58
N ASP A 473 12.21 -22.01 -10.39
CA ASP A 473 13.06 -22.05 -11.60
C ASP A 473 12.16 -21.72 -12.80
N LEU A 474 12.11 -20.44 -13.17
CA LEU A 474 11.23 -19.87 -14.19
C LEU A 474 11.52 -20.38 -15.62
N GLN A 475 12.69 -21.01 -15.82
CA GLN A 475 13.05 -21.64 -17.11
C GLN A 475 12.61 -23.10 -17.20
N ARG A 476 12.45 -23.77 -16.05
CA ARG A 476 12.05 -25.18 -15.98
C ARG A 476 10.61 -25.37 -15.52
N ASP A 477 9.94 -24.28 -15.14
CA ASP A 477 8.60 -24.28 -14.56
C ASP A 477 8.49 -25.25 -13.36
N THR A 478 9.47 -25.16 -12.43
CA THR A 478 9.54 -25.98 -11.22
C THR A 478 9.74 -25.10 -10.00
N ALA A 479 9.26 -25.60 -8.84
CA ALA A 479 9.44 -24.93 -7.57
C ALA A 479 10.03 -25.87 -6.51
N THR A 480 10.87 -25.31 -5.63
CA THR A 480 11.43 -25.97 -4.45
C THR A 480 11.11 -25.15 -3.20
N GLU A 481 10.99 -25.81 -2.05
CA GLU A 481 10.64 -25.15 -0.80
C GLU A 481 11.73 -25.31 0.26
N HIS A 482 12.06 -24.21 0.93
CA HIS A 482 12.80 -24.23 2.18
C HIS A 482 11.82 -24.04 3.33
N ARG A 483 11.56 -25.10 4.11
CA ARG A 483 10.60 -25.08 5.23
C ARG A 483 11.29 -24.78 6.55
N PHE A 484 10.65 -23.92 7.35
CA PHE A 484 11.12 -23.55 8.68
C PHE A 484 10.36 -24.36 9.75
N GLY A 485 11.11 -25.04 10.65
CA GLY A 485 10.52 -25.76 11.80
C GLY A 485 9.93 -27.13 11.49
N ALA A 486 10.33 -27.77 10.40
CA ALA A 486 9.85 -29.11 10.00
C ALA A 486 10.62 -30.24 10.72
N ASP A 487 10.65 -30.25 12.05
CA ASP A 487 11.22 -31.35 12.85
C ASP A 487 10.22 -32.49 13.15
N GLY A 488 9.05 -32.48 12.44
CA GLY A 488 7.96 -33.46 12.67
C GLY A 488 7.19 -33.23 13.97
N SER A 489 7.45 -32.18 14.71
CA SER A 489 6.66 -31.79 15.87
C SER A 489 5.35 -31.14 15.38
N HIS A 490 4.23 -31.34 16.11
CA HIS A 490 2.95 -30.66 15.87
C HIS A 490 2.98 -29.17 16.29
N ARG A 491 4.10 -28.50 16.11
CA ARG A 491 4.28 -27.10 16.43
C ARG A 491 3.72 -26.23 15.29
N ALA A 492 3.23 -25.07 15.65
CA ALA A 492 2.88 -24.05 14.65
C ALA A 492 4.14 -23.73 13.81
N PRO A 493 4.03 -23.67 12.47
CA PRO A 493 5.16 -23.40 11.61
C PRO A 493 5.75 -22.01 11.91
N SER A 494 7.07 -21.90 11.84
CA SER A 494 7.74 -20.61 11.88
C SER A 494 7.35 -19.80 10.63
N ALA A 495 7.25 -18.47 10.76
CA ALA A 495 6.82 -17.59 9.69
C ALA A 495 8.01 -16.79 9.13
N PRO A 496 8.50 -17.13 7.91
CA PRO A 496 9.49 -16.30 7.24
C PRO A 496 8.85 -14.99 6.75
N GLY A 497 9.67 -13.95 6.67
CA GLY A 497 9.37 -12.74 5.92
C GLY A 497 9.94 -12.78 4.52
N GLU A 498 9.85 -11.65 3.79
CA GLU A 498 10.49 -11.49 2.49
C GLU A 498 11.96 -11.92 2.52
N ALA A 499 12.39 -12.68 1.52
CA ALA A 499 13.77 -13.13 1.38
C ALA A 499 14.51 -12.26 0.36
N VAL A 500 15.63 -11.68 0.77
CA VAL A 500 16.46 -10.82 -0.08
C VAL A 500 17.72 -11.59 -0.48
N PHE A 501 18.08 -11.54 -1.76
CA PHE A 501 19.31 -12.14 -2.24
C PHE A 501 20.52 -11.24 -1.99
N ALA A 502 21.55 -11.77 -1.36
CA ALA A 502 22.84 -11.13 -1.16
C ALA A 502 23.89 -11.86 -2.04
N PRO A 503 24.35 -11.28 -3.13
CA PRO A 503 25.29 -11.94 -4.04
C PRO A 503 26.68 -12.08 -3.40
N ALA A 504 27.36 -13.17 -3.70
CA ALA A 504 28.75 -13.35 -3.36
C ALA A 504 29.64 -12.39 -4.17
N VAL A 505 30.69 -11.88 -3.54
CA VAL A 505 31.54 -10.84 -4.13
C VAL A 505 32.21 -11.34 -5.42
N GLY A 506 32.04 -10.57 -6.50
CA GLY A 506 32.65 -10.86 -7.79
C GLY A 506 32.01 -12.01 -8.58
N GLN A 507 30.92 -12.58 -8.09
CA GLN A 507 30.16 -13.63 -8.79
C GLN A 507 28.98 -13.03 -9.55
N SER A 508 28.63 -13.64 -10.70
CA SER A 508 27.48 -13.23 -11.53
C SER A 508 26.38 -14.29 -11.60
N ASP A 509 26.62 -15.50 -11.12
CA ASP A 509 25.62 -16.56 -11.07
C ASP A 509 24.50 -16.22 -10.07
N GLU A 510 23.25 -16.47 -10.44
CA GLU A 510 22.07 -16.22 -9.59
C GLU A 510 22.00 -17.09 -8.33
N LEU A 511 22.76 -18.21 -8.28
CA LEU A 511 22.86 -19.07 -7.12
C LEU A 511 24.16 -18.86 -6.32
N ALA A 512 25.04 -17.96 -6.77
CA ALA A 512 26.27 -17.62 -6.06
C ALA A 512 26.00 -16.49 -5.06
N GLY A 513 25.49 -16.85 -3.89
CA GLY A 513 25.13 -15.92 -2.83
C GLY A 513 24.22 -16.55 -1.80
N TRP A 514 23.51 -15.72 -1.08
CA TRP A 514 22.69 -16.15 0.06
C TRP A 514 21.33 -15.43 0.03
N TYR A 515 20.29 -16.15 0.49
CA TYR A 515 19.02 -15.52 0.86
C TYR A 515 19.02 -15.16 2.34
N LEU A 516 18.63 -13.93 2.65
CA LEU A 516 18.49 -13.42 4.01
C LEU A 516 17.02 -13.15 4.30
N THR A 517 16.51 -13.63 5.44
CA THR A 517 15.13 -13.39 5.87
C THR A 517 15.02 -13.39 7.39
N TYR A 518 14.15 -12.54 7.95
CA TYR A 518 13.72 -12.70 9.34
C TYR A 518 12.68 -13.81 9.43
N VAL A 519 12.87 -14.70 10.38
CA VAL A 519 11.97 -15.83 10.64
C VAL A 519 11.44 -15.72 12.06
N TYR A 520 10.12 -15.63 12.19
CA TYR A 520 9.44 -15.63 13.49
C TYR A 520 9.20 -17.05 13.97
N ASP A 521 9.52 -17.30 15.24
CA ASP A 521 9.19 -18.55 15.95
C ASP A 521 8.04 -18.30 16.94
N PRO A 522 6.84 -18.85 16.69
CA PRO A 522 5.69 -18.66 17.57
C PRO A 522 5.82 -19.36 18.94
N VAL A 523 6.78 -20.28 19.10
CA VAL A 523 7.01 -21.00 20.37
C VAL A 523 7.78 -20.13 21.35
N THR A 524 8.80 -19.43 20.86
CA THR A 524 9.65 -18.56 21.69
C THR A 524 9.19 -17.10 21.67
N ASP A 525 8.22 -16.75 20.83
CA ASP A 525 7.84 -15.35 20.50
C ASP A 525 9.08 -14.52 20.13
N GLY A 526 10.00 -15.13 19.40
CA GLY A 526 11.29 -14.57 19.01
C GLY A 526 11.45 -14.53 17.49
N SER A 527 12.53 -13.90 17.04
CA SER A 527 12.91 -13.92 15.62
C SER A 527 14.39 -14.15 15.44
N ASP A 528 14.73 -14.83 14.35
CA ASP A 528 16.11 -15.02 13.88
C ASP A 528 16.29 -14.30 12.54
N LEU A 529 17.49 -13.78 12.26
CA LEU A 529 17.92 -13.63 10.87
C LEU A 529 18.49 -14.96 10.40
N VAL A 530 17.92 -15.50 9.34
CA VAL A 530 18.35 -16.76 8.73
C VAL A 530 19.09 -16.47 7.43
N VAL A 531 20.24 -17.13 7.24
CA VAL A 531 21.08 -17.04 6.05
C VAL A 531 21.09 -18.41 5.38
N ILE A 532 20.57 -18.48 4.14
CA ILE A 532 20.44 -19.72 3.36
C ILE A 532 21.37 -19.64 2.17
N ASP A 533 22.19 -20.68 1.92
CA ASP A 533 22.99 -20.78 0.70
C ASP A 533 22.06 -20.94 -0.51
N ALA A 534 22.14 -20.03 -1.47
CA ALA A 534 21.27 -20.09 -2.64
C ALA A 534 21.50 -21.33 -3.50
N SER A 535 22.71 -21.90 -3.49
CA SER A 535 23.05 -23.12 -4.24
C SER A 535 22.53 -24.40 -3.56
N ASP A 536 22.29 -24.35 -2.23
CA ASP A 536 21.74 -25.44 -1.41
C ASP A 536 20.47 -24.97 -0.69
N PHE A 537 19.49 -24.52 -1.45
CA PHE A 537 18.28 -23.86 -0.93
C PHE A 537 17.43 -24.74 -0.02
N GLU A 538 17.41 -26.05 -0.22
CA GLU A 538 16.65 -27.01 0.62
C GLU A 538 17.46 -27.51 1.83
N GLY A 539 18.77 -27.20 1.85
CA GLY A 539 19.66 -27.58 2.93
C GLY A 539 19.46 -26.76 4.20
N ASP A 540 20.24 -27.12 5.25
CA ASP A 540 20.22 -26.37 6.49
C ASP A 540 20.77 -24.95 6.28
N PRO A 541 20.21 -23.93 6.96
CA PRO A 541 20.76 -22.58 6.91
C PRO A 541 22.24 -22.54 7.34
N VAL A 542 23.05 -21.78 6.59
CA VAL A 542 24.48 -21.64 6.92
C VAL A 542 24.71 -20.84 8.20
N ALA A 543 23.75 -19.96 8.54
CA ALA A 543 23.75 -19.24 9.82
C ALA A 543 22.33 -18.89 10.28
N ARG A 544 22.15 -18.89 11.61
CA ARG A 544 21.00 -18.31 12.30
C ARG A 544 21.51 -17.34 13.35
N ILE A 545 21.09 -16.10 13.26
CA ILE A 545 21.43 -15.05 14.21
C ILE A 545 20.19 -14.77 15.06
N ARG A 546 20.25 -15.14 16.35
CA ARG A 546 19.14 -14.92 17.28
C ARG A 546 19.03 -13.45 17.62
N LEU A 547 17.84 -12.87 17.40
CA LEU A 547 17.57 -11.50 17.74
C LEU A 547 17.14 -11.37 19.20
N PRO A 548 17.42 -10.21 19.84
CA PRO A 548 17.07 -9.98 21.24
C PRO A 548 15.57 -9.82 21.47
N ARG A 549 14.80 -9.72 20.39
CA ARG A 549 13.34 -9.58 20.38
C ARG A 549 12.76 -10.04 19.06
N ARG A 550 11.43 -10.16 19.03
CA ARG A 550 10.64 -10.42 17.84
C ARG A 550 10.74 -9.25 16.85
N VAL A 551 10.78 -9.57 15.56
CA VAL A 551 10.54 -8.66 14.46
C VAL A 551 9.08 -8.87 14.01
N PRO A 552 8.19 -7.90 14.18
CA PRO A 552 6.80 -8.04 13.77
C PRO A 552 6.66 -8.35 12.28
N HIS A 553 5.51 -8.91 11.87
CA HIS A 553 5.17 -8.98 10.45
C HIS A 553 5.28 -7.60 9.83
N GLY A 554 6.22 -7.46 8.92
CA GLY A 554 6.48 -6.24 8.16
C GLY A 554 6.30 -6.52 6.68
N PHE A 555 6.77 -5.60 5.88
CA PHE A 555 6.67 -5.70 4.44
C PHE A 555 8.06 -5.96 3.83
N HIS A 556 8.71 -4.95 3.27
CA HIS A 556 9.88 -5.14 2.43
C HIS A 556 11.19 -4.79 3.12
N GLY A 557 12.22 -5.47 2.67
CA GLY A 557 13.58 -5.22 3.11
C GLY A 557 14.58 -5.17 1.97
N ASN A 558 15.82 -4.91 2.32
CA ASN A 558 16.93 -4.95 1.38
C ASN A 558 18.21 -5.39 2.04
N TRP A 559 19.09 -6.00 1.24
CA TRP A 559 20.50 -6.12 1.53
C TRP A 559 21.23 -4.91 0.95
N ILE A 560 21.91 -4.15 1.80
CA ILE A 560 22.69 -2.97 1.42
C ILE A 560 24.16 -3.30 1.65
N PRO A 561 24.94 -3.66 0.63
CA PRO A 561 26.38 -3.93 0.78
C PRO A 561 27.15 -2.65 1.08
N ASP A 562 28.38 -2.80 1.65
CA ASP A 562 29.31 -1.70 1.93
C ASP A 562 29.74 -0.92 0.70
#